data_4ac9353bcb7e83ccf408d9d79a3a9e77
#
_entry.id   4ac9353bcb7e83ccf408d9d79a3a9e77
#
_cell.length_a   1.000
_cell.length_b   1.000
_cell.length_c   1.000
_cell.angle_alpha   90.00
_cell.angle_beta   90.00
_cell.angle_gamma   90.00
#
_symmetry.space_group_name_H-M   'P 1'
#
loop_
_entity.id
_entity.type
_entity.pdbx_description
1 polymer ?
#
loop_
_entity_poly.entity_id
_entity_poly.type
_entity_poly.pdbx_seq_one_letter_code
_entity_poly.pdbx_strand_id
1 'polypeptide(L)'
;MIYLAIGFPPAAKSCAYRMRETANQFVNQGWDVTVVTIAQESWERDSGVDLTLLEQVDPRIEIVELPLVREDLETDISLYDEARALNPNAWVTRLRRRQMEPFPEPNFGDWRGDLEQAVLRIHREHPADLLLASCVPYVNLAAAWKLWEEAKVPYAVDFRDGWSIDVIEGVESFSRDSAEGRWEQKILDHAVSLWVVNDPIAEHYRTRYPDFADRVHVVRNGYDADSSPGKAHKPDPEKGLTFGYLGTVNFTVPHLETVLNAWRAAREKEPLLANATFEVRGHIGNGSGREANRHAEVLKQAEVDGVRFGGPAAKAEVASIYARWDAMVLILIGGRYVTSGKVYEYMATGLPIVSAHVVEHDASNVLEGHPLWTGAVGIDEEGLTEAFIKAAHMAVETSDEVHAEAMAHADQFTREALMTTAVKNLVDEVTPLRAGKKKDTAEAAPHAGDSIVAEGPSQ
;
A
#
# COMPACT_ATOMS: atom_id res chain seq x y z
N MET A 1 -14.09 -13.18 11.12
CA MET A 1 -14.31 -11.88 10.43
C MET A 1 -14.25 -12.07 8.92
N ILE A 2 -14.82 -11.14 8.15
CA ILE A 2 -14.65 -11.08 6.69
C ILE A 2 -13.65 -9.98 6.36
N TYR A 3 -12.67 -10.24 5.50
CA TYR A 3 -11.71 -9.27 5.03
C TYR A 3 -11.78 -9.14 3.49
N LEU A 4 -12.30 -8.01 3.00
CA LEU A 4 -12.29 -7.68 1.58
C LEU A 4 -10.92 -7.14 1.21
N ALA A 5 -10.07 -8.00 0.69
CA ALA A 5 -8.65 -7.75 0.39
C ALA A 5 -8.34 -8.15 -1.05
N ILE A 6 -8.81 -7.36 -2.01
CA ILE A 6 -8.81 -7.72 -3.43
C ILE A 6 -7.39 -7.98 -3.96
N GLY A 7 -6.40 -7.23 -3.53
CA GLY A 7 -4.99 -7.45 -3.89
C GLY A 7 -4.24 -8.40 -2.96
N PHE A 8 -4.93 -9.34 -2.29
CA PHE A 8 -4.33 -10.36 -1.44
C PHE A 8 -3.39 -11.28 -2.25
N PRO A 9 -2.38 -11.92 -1.61
CA PRO A 9 -1.60 -12.94 -2.30
C PRO A 9 -2.48 -13.98 -3.01
N PRO A 10 -2.11 -14.42 -4.22
CA PRO A 10 -0.81 -14.27 -4.88
C PRO A 10 -0.66 -13.06 -5.80
N ALA A 11 -1.49 -12.02 -5.71
CA ALA A 11 -1.36 -10.82 -6.53
C ALA A 11 0.05 -10.19 -6.40
N ALA A 12 0.74 -9.99 -7.51
CA ALA A 12 2.08 -9.39 -7.54
C ALA A 12 2.02 -7.86 -7.38
N LYS A 13 1.32 -7.39 -6.33
CA LYS A 13 1.09 -5.97 -6.01
C LYS A 13 1.68 -5.60 -4.66
N SER A 14 2.11 -4.35 -4.51
CA SER A 14 2.66 -3.84 -3.24
C SER A 14 1.67 -3.92 -2.07
N CYS A 15 0.36 -3.89 -2.35
CA CYS A 15 -0.67 -4.04 -1.34
C CYS A 15 -0.76 -5.46 -0.74
N ALA A 16 -0.33 -6.48 -1.47
CA ALA A 16 -0.43 -7.87 -1.03
C ALA A 16 0.28 -8.09 0.32
N TYR A 17 1.42 -7.45 0.52
CA TYR A 17 2.18 -7.54 1.78
C TYR A 17 1.40 -7.01 2.99
N ARG A 18 0.77 -5.81 2.84
CA ARG A 18 -0.06 -5.22 3.90
C ARG A 18 -1.28 -6.07 4.19
N MET A 19 -1.98 -6.50 3.14
CA MET A 19 -3.19 -7.32 3.26
C MET A 19 -2.90 -8.67 3.92
N ARG A 20 -1.81 -9.34 3.53
CA ARG A 20 -1.34 -10.58 4.14
C ARG A 20 -1.08 -10.38 5.63
N GLU A 21 -0.27 -9.38 5.99
CA GLU A 21 0.10 -9.16 7.37
C GLU A 21 -1.10 -8.76 8.23
N THR A 22 -2.01 -7.94 7.70
CA THR A 22 -3.26 -7.62 8.40
C THR A 22 -4.07 -8.89 8.71
N ALA A 23 -4.24 -9.79 7.74
CA ALA A 23 -4.97 -11.05 7.95
C ALA A 23 -4.26 -11.95 8.97
N ASN A 24 -2.92 -12.11 8.86
CA ASN A 24 -2.11 -12.87 9.80
C ASN A 24 -2.27 -12.33 11.24
N GLN A 25 -2.26 -11.02 11.43
CA GLN A 25 -2.39 -10.41 12.75
C GLN A 25 -3.79 -10.59 13.36
N PHE A 26 -4.85 -10.62 12.58
CA PHE A 26 -6.16 -11.01 13.08
C PHE A 26 -6.18 -12.46 13.56
N VAL A 27 -5.58 -13.38 12.80
CA VAL A 27 -5.47 -14.79 13.20
C VAL A 27 -4.63 -14.93 14.47
N ASN A 28 -3.51 -14.20 14.58
CA ASN A 28 -2.65 -14.21 15.78
C ASN A 28 -3.36 -13.69 17.03
N GLN A 29 -4.37 -12.81 16.85
CA GLN A 29 -5.21 -12.33 17.94
C GLN A 29 -6.48 -13.18 18.16
N GLY A 30 -6.55 -14.37 17.57
CA GLY A 30 -7.58 -15.36 17.83
C GLY A 30 -8.87 -15.18 17.02
N TRP A 31 -8.82 -14.50 15.89
CA TRP A 31 -9.95 -14.38 14.97
C TRP A 31 -9.94 -15.47 13.91
N ASP A 32 -11.11 -16.01 13.58
CA ASP A 32 -11.30 -16.76 12.36
C ASP A 32 -11.43 -15.76 11.21
N VAL A 33 -10.59 -15.88 10.18
CA VAL A 33 -10.47 -14.92 9.08
C VAL A 33 -10.86 -15.56 7.76
N THR A 34 -11.86 -15.00 7.09
CA THR A 34 -12.20 -15.32 5.70
C THR A 34 -11.83 -14.12 4.84
N VAL A 35 -10.83 -14.28 3.97
CA VAL A 35 -10.40 -13.28 2.98
C VAL A 35 -11.21 -13.47 1.71
N VAL A 36 -11.78 -12.38 1.21
CA VAL A 36 -12.42 -12.34 -0.12
C VAL A 36 -11.50 -11.59 -1.08
N THR A 37 -11.09 -12.25 -2.16
CA THR A 37 -10.16 -11.72 -3.15
C THR A 37 -10.62 -12.06 -4.57
N ILE A 38 -9.90 -11.58 -5.58
CA ILE A 38 -10.12 -11.92 -6.98
C ILE A 38 -9.45 -13.26 -7.31
N ALA A 39 -10.08 -14.07 -8.16
CA ALA A 39 -9.50 -15.30 -8.66
C ALA A 39 -8.14 -15.07 -9.33
N GLN A 40 -7.21 -16.01 -9.11
CA GLN A 40 -5.82 -15.93 -9.57
C GLN A 40 -5.70 -15.61 -11.05
N GLU A 41 -6.52 -16.23 -11.91
CA GLU A 41 -6.48 -16.05 -13.37
C GLU A 41 -6.70 -14.57 -13.79
N SER A 42 -7.44 -13.81 -12.99
CA SER A 42 -7.64 -12.38 -13.24
C SER A 42 -6.36 -11.58 -12.98
N TRP A 43 -5.55 -11.98 -11.99
CA TRP A 43 -4.27 -11.35 -11.70
C TRP A 43 -3.20 -11.66 -12.75
N GLU A 44 -3.20 -12.86 -13.32
CA GLU A 44 -2.28 -13.23 -14.41
C GLU A 44 -2.41 -12.29 -15.62
N ARG A 45 -3.63 -11.77 -15.86
CA ARG A 45 -3.91 -10.83 -16.94
C ARG A 45 -3.66 -9.36 -16.59
N ASP A 46 -3.71 -9.00 -15.31
CA ASP A 46 -3.58 -7.59 -14.84
C ASP A 46 -2.13 -7.26 -14.46
N SER A 47 -1.68 -7.71 -13.32
CA SER A 47 -0.41 -7.29 -12.70
C SER A 47 0.57 -8.43 -12.45
N GLY A 48 0.17 -9.66 -12.80
CA GLY A 48 0.93 -10.87 -12.55
C GLY A 48 0.67 -11.49 -11.18
N VAL A 49 1.27 -12.64 -11.00
CA VAL A 49 1.14 -13.51 -9.83
C VAL A 49 2.54 -13.82 -9.26
N ASP A 50 2.67 -13.75 -7.95
CA ASP A 50 3.85 -14.22 -7.21
C ASP A 50 3.41 -15.23 -6.15
N LEU A 51 3.56 -16.52 -6.47
CA LEU A 51 3.14 -17.61 -5.58
C LEU A 51 3.96 -17.67 -4.28
N THR A 52 5.17 -17.11 -4.25
CA THR A 52 5.99 -17.09 -3.03
C THR A 52 5.36 -16.27 -1.90
N LEU A 53 4.47 -15.33 -2.24
CA LEU A 53 3.73 -14.56 -1.25
C LEU A 53 2.75 -15.39 -0.42
N LEU A 54 2.29 -16.54 -0.94
CA LEU A 54 1.41 -17.46 -0.24
C LEU A 54 2.13 -18.22 0.89
N GLU A 55 3.45 -18.41 0.80
CA GLU A 55 4.25 -19.14 1.80
C GLU A 55 4.21 -18.47 3.19
N GLN A 56 3.94 -17.16 3.21
CA GLN A 56 3.85 -16.36 4.44
C GLN A 56 2.40 -16.07 4.88
N VAL A 57 1.41 -16.61 4.20
CA VAL A 57 0.00 -16.54 4.63
C VAL A 57 -0.25 -17.61 5.68
N ASP A 58 -0.86 -17.22 6.81
CA ASP A 58 -1.21 -18.18 7.86
C ASP A 58 -2.21 -19.22 7.31
N PRO A 59 -1.93 -20.53 7.43
CA PRO A 59 -2.77 -21.57 6.85
C PRO A 59 -4.17 -21.68 7.45
N ARG A 60 -4.46 -20.98 8.56
CA ARG A 60 -5.79 -20.90 9.17
C ARG A 60 -6.71 -19.89 8.46
N ILE A 61 -6.17 -19.06 7.57
CA ILE A 61 -6.95 -18.09 6.80
C ILE A 61 -7.70 -18.83 5.69
N GLU A 62 -9.03 -18.67 5.67
CA GLU A 62 -9.85 -19.13 4.57
C GLU A 62 -9.81 -18.08 3.45
N ILE A 63 -9.53 -18.52 2.21
CA ILE A 63 -9.49 -17.66 1.03
C ILE A 63 -10.66 -18.00 0.12
N VAL A 64 -11.52 -17.00 -0.13
CA VAL A 64 -12.64 -17.08 -1.06
C VAL A 64 -12.31 -16.24 -2.28
N GLU A 65 -12.06 -16.91 -3.38
CA GLU A 65 -11.79 -16.27 -4.67
C GLU A 65 -13.10 -16.01 -5.43
N LEU A 66 -13.27 -14.79 -5.92
CA LEU A 66 -14.40 -14.41 -6.76
C LEU A 66 -13.91 -14.09 -8.18
N PRO A 67 -14.63 -14.56 -9.21
CA PRO A 67 -14.28 -14.22 -10.58
C PRO A 67 -14.50 -12.72 -10.83
N LEU A 68 -13.56 -12.08 -11.52
CA LEU A 68 -13.69 -10.71 -12.01
C LEU A 68 -13.46 -10.70 -13.51
N VAL A 69 -14.49 -10.35 -14.26
CA VAL A 69 -14.37 -10.23 -15.72
C VAL A 69 -13.91 -8.80 -16.07
N ARG A 70 -12.70 -8.70 -16.60
CA ARG A 70 -12.08 -7.45 -17.07
C ARG A 70 -12.04 -7.48 -18.60
N GLU A 71 -13.12 -7.03 -19.23
CA GLU A 71 -13.23 -6.98 -20.70
C GLU A 71 -12.14 -6.13 -21.35
N ASP A 72 -11.67 -5.08 -20.65
CA ASP A 72 -10.59 -4.20 -21.10
C ASP A 72 -9.21 -4.89 -21.15
N LEU A 73 -9.00 -5.96 -20.38
CA LEU A 73 -7.77 -6.75 -20.36
C LEU A 73 -7.78 -7.93 -21.36
N GLU A 74 -8.87 -8.13 -22.12
CA GLU A 74 -8.90 -9.15 -23.17
C GLU A 74 -7.92 -8.79 -24.30
N THR A 75 -7.00 -9.68 -24.61
CA THR A 75 -5.96 -9.51 -25.64
C THR A 75 -6.21 -10.33 -26.89
N ASP A 76 -7.14 -11.29 -26.85
CA ASP A 76 -7.52 -12.04 -28.04
C ASP A 76 -8.44 -11.17 -28.92
N ILE A 77 -7.87 -10.66 -30.01
CA ILE A 77 -8.58 -9.80 -30.96
C ILE A 77 -9.75 -10.50 -31.65
N SER A 78 -9.77 -11.84 -31.67
CA SER A 78 -10.89 -12.62 -32.27
C SER A 78 -12.16 -12.51 -31.41
N LEU A 79 -12.04 -12.14 -30.14
CA LEU A 79 -13.14 -11.93 -29.20
C LEU A 79 -13.63 -10.47 -29.17
N TYR A 80 -13.00 -9.57 -29.94
CA TYR A 80 -13.41 -8.17 -29.98
C TYR A 80 -14.72 -8.02 -30.76
N ASP A 81 -15.67 -7.28 -30.17
CA ASP A 81 -16.82 -6.84 -30.92
C ASP A 81 -16.43 -5.77 -31.97
N GLU A 82 -17.33 -5.54 -32.94
CA GLU A 82 -17.09 -4.56 -34.00
C GLU A 82 -16.80 -3.15 -33.45
N ALA A 83 -17.46 -2.76 -32.37
CA ALA A 83 -17.29 -1.44 -31.77
C ALA A 83 -15.89 -1.27 -31.15
N ARG A 84 -15.35 -2.31 -30.49
CA ARG A 84 -14.00 -2.33 -29.95
C ARG A 84 -12.95 -2.33 -31.07
N ALA A 85 -13.17 -3.16 -32.08
CA ALA A 85 -12.25 -3.27 -33.21
C ALA A 85 -12.13 -1.98 -34.03
N LEU A 86 -13.26 -1.30 -34.30
CA LEU A 86 -13.29 -0.09 -35.13
C LEU A 86 -12.97 1.20 -34.35
N ASN A 87 -13.36 1.29 -33.08
CA ASN A 87 -13.14 2.48 -32.27
C ASN A 87 -12.87 2.14 -30.79
N PRO A 88 -11.66 1.65 -30.46
CA PRO A 88 -11.32 1.20 -29.12
C PRO A 88 -11.46 2.29 -28.04
N ASN A 89 -11.15 3.55 -28.35
CA ASN A 89 -11.28 4.65 -27.40
C ASN A 89 -12.74 4.92 -27.00
N ALA A 90 -13.64 4.95 -27.97
CA ALA A 90 -15.06 5.12 -27.70
C ALA A 90 -15.66 3.91 -27.00
N TRP A 91 -15.18 2.71 -27.32
CA TRP A 91 -15.57 1.47 -26.65
C TRP A 91 -15.18 1.51 -25.16
N VAL A 92 -13.92 1.80 -24.83
CA VAL A 92 -13.43 1.93 -23.43
C VAL A 92 -14.24 2.97 -22.67
N THR A 93 -14.57 4.11 -23.28
CA THR A 93 -15.37 5.15 -22.64
C THR A 93 -16.78 4.64 -22.30
N ARG A 94 -17.42 3.89 -23.20
CA ARG A 94 -18.74 3.27 -22.94
C ARG A 94 -18.66 2.19 -21.87
N LEU A 95 -17.63 1.33 -21.92
CA LEU A 95 -17.38 0.29 -20.93
C LEU A 95 -17.26 0.91 -19.53
N ARG A 96 -16.41 1.90 -19.34
CA ARG A 96 -16.23 2.59 -18.06
C ARG A 96 -17.53 3.22 -17.54
N ARG A 97 -18.32 3.85 -18.41
CA ARG A 97 -19.62 4.40 -18.02
C ARG A 97 -20.56 3.31 -17.50
N ARG A 98 -20.66 2.17 -18.20
CA ARG A 98 -21.48 1.02 -17.76
C ARG A 98 -21.00 0.48 -16.42
N GLN A 99 -19.70 0.33 -16.25
CA GLN A 99 -19.10 -0.16 -15.00
C GLN A 99 -19.39 0.76 -13.81
N MET A 100 -19.44 2.06 -14.04
CA MET A 100 -19.73 3.05 -12.98
C MET A 100 -21.21 3.18 -12.62
N GLU A 101 -22.15 2.59 -13.34
CA GLU A 101 -23.58 2.68 -13.04
C GLU A 101 -23.95 2.07 -11.67
N PRO A 102 -23.48 0.85 -11.29
CA PRO A 102 -23.79 0.26 -10.00
C PRO A 102 -23.04 0.92 -8.83
N PHE A 103 -21.77 1.30 -9.05
CA PHE A 103 -20.91 1.98 -8.09
C PHE A 103 -19.95 2.89 -8.84
N PRO A 104 -19.69 4.13 -8.36
CA PRO A 104 -18.95 5.15 -9.13
C PRO A 104 -17.44 4.92 -9.14
N GLU A 105 -17.02 3.76 -9.65
CA GLU A 105 -15.61 3.38 -9.82
C GLU A 105 -15.41 2.72 -11.19
N PRO A 106 -14.53 3.25 -12.06
CA PRO A 106 -14.22 2.59 -13.32
C PRO A 106 -13.50 1.25 -13.07
N ASN A 107 -13.68 0.31 -13.97
CA ASN A 107 -13.08 -1.03 -13.98
C ASN A 107 -13.62 -2.02 -12.92
N PHE A 108 -14.22 -1.57 -11.83
CA PHE A 108 -14.65 -2.43 -10.73
C PHE A 108 -16.10 -2.20 -10.28
N GLY A 109 -16.73 -1.09 -10.66
CA GLY A 109 -18.03 -0.73 -10.12
C GLY A 109 -19.16 -1.72 -10.43
N ASP A 110 -19.11 -2.39 -11.57
CA ASP A 110 -20.04 -3.44 -11.98
C ASP A 110 -19.91 -4.75 -11.15
N TRP A 111 -18.80 -4.93 -10.46
CA TRP A 111 -18.56 -6.07 -9.56
C TRP A 111 -19.30 -5.96 -8.21
N ARG A 112 -19.95 -4.83 -7.95
CA ARG A 112 -20.67 -4.57 -6.72
C ARG A 112 -21.65 -5.69 -6.32
N GLY A 113 -22.45 -6.16 -7.27
CA GLY A 113 -23.48 -7.19 -7.01
C GLY A 113 -22.89 -8.51 -6.52
N ASP A 114 -21.79 -8.95 -7.14
CA ASP A 114 -21.12 -10.20 -6.80
C ASP A 114 -20.46 -10.12 -5.41
N LEU A 115 -19.84 -8.97 -5.07
CA LEU A 115 -19.29 -8.73 -3.75
C LEU A 115 -20.35 -8.70 -2.65
N GLU A 116 -21.46 -7.97 -2.86
CA GLU A 116 -22.58 -7.90 -1.92
C GLU A 116 -23.18 -9.30 -1.65
N GLN A 117 -23.38 -10.09 -2.70
CA GLN A 117 -23.88 -11.46 -2.57
C GLN A 117 -22.89 -12.38 -1.84
N ALA A 118 -21.59 -12.25 -2.13
CA ALA A 118 -20.55 -13.05 -1.50
C ALA A 118 -20.48 -12.80 0.02
N VAL A 119 -20.41 -11.54 0.46
CA VAL A 119 -20.34 -11.23 1.91
C VAL A 119 -21.59 -11.68 2.66
N LEU A 120 -22.78 -11.55 2.06
CA LEU A 120 -24.03 -12.01 2.66
C LEU A 120 -24.10 -13.54 2.73
N ARG A 121 -23.59 -14.25 1.73
CA ARG A 121 -23.50 -15.72 1.75
C ARG A 121 -22.55 -16.19 2.83
N ILE A 122 -21.32 -15.67 2.85
CA ILE A 122 -20.31 -16.01 3.87
C ILE A 122 -20.85 -15.75 5.27
N HIS A 123 -21.49 -14.60 5.50
CA HIS A 123 -22.06 -14.28 6.80
C HIS A 123 -23.20 -15.24 7.22
N ARG A 124 -24.02 -15.73 6.28
CA ARG A 124 -25.06 -16.72 6.58
C ARG A 124 -24.49 -18.09 6.94
N GLU A 125 -23.41 -18.50 6.30
CA GLU A 125 -22.72 -19.76 6.54
C GLU A 125 -21.87 -19.71 7.83
N HIS A 126 -21.15 -18.59 8.00
CA HIS A 126 -20.27 -18.31 9.14
C HIS A 126 -20.47 -16.87 9.61
N PRO A 127 -21.32 -16.64 10.64
CA PRO A 127 -21.62 -15.29 11.11
C PRO A 127 -20.38 -14.48 11.47
N ALA A 128 -20.15 -13.40 10.75
CA ALA A 128 -19.04 -12.50 10.99
C ALA A 128 -19.36 -11.48 12.08
N ASP A 129 -18.40 -11.18 12.94
CA ASP A 129 -18.49 -10.15 13.98
C ASP A 129 -17.89 -8.81 13.53
N LEU A 130 -17.11 -8.82 12.43
CA LEU A 130 -16.44 -7.66 11.86
C LEU A 130 -16.23 -7.88 10.36
N LEU A 131 -16.33 -6.80 9.57
CA LEU A 131 -15.81 -6.75 8.21
C LEU A 131 -14.76 -5.65 8.10
N LEU A 132 -13.61 -5.96 7.49
CA LEU A 132 -12.60 -4.97 7.10
C LEU A 132 -12.59 -4.87 5.57
N ALA A 133 -12.70 -3.64 5.03
CA ALA A 133 -12.65 -3.38 3.59
C ALA A 133 -11.36 -2.60 3.24
N SER A 134 -10.39 -3.25 2.62
CA SER A 134 -9.19 -2.57 2.11
C SER A 134 -9.41 -2.07 0.68
N CYS A 135 -9.07 -0.84 0.41
CA CYS A 135 -9.18 -0.15 -0.87
C CYS A 135 -7.78 0.16 -1.44
N VAL A 136 -7.54 0.13 -2.74
CA VAL A 136 -8.38 0.02 -3.91
C VAL A 136 -8.64 -1.46 -4.23
N PRO A 137 -9.77 -1.87 -4.81
CA PRO A 137 -10.87 -1.06 -5.33
C PRO A 137 -11.84 -0.57 -4.24
N TYR A 138 -12.50 0.57 -4.52
CA TYR A 138 -13.46 1.19 -3.58
C TYR A 138 -14.83 0.52 -3.58
N VAL A 139 -15.16 -0.28 -4.57
CA VAL A 139 -16.41 -1.07 -4.61
C VAL A 139 -16.56 -2.01 -3.40
N ASN A 140 -15.45 -2.38 -2.76
CA ASN A 140 -15.45 -3.11 -1.48
C ASN A 140 -16.30 -2.42 -0.41
N LEU A 141 -16.37 -1.10 -0.43
CA LEU A 141 -17.13 -0.28 0.49
C LEU A 141 -18.64 -0.53 0.37
N ALA A 142 -19.14 -0.75 -0.84
CA ALA A 142 -20.53 -1.07 -1.07
C ALA A 142 -20.92 -2.39 -0.40
N ALA A 143 -20.07 -3.42 -0.51
CA ALA A 143 -20.31 -4.72 0.12
C ALA A 143 -20.23 -4.63 1.67
N ALA A 144 -19.28 -3.85 2.20
CA ALA A 144 -19.18 -3.60 3.64
C ALA A 144 -20.44 -2.92 4.19
N TRP A 145 -20.87 -1.85 3.51
CA TRP A 145 -22.11 -1.16 3.87
C TRP A 145 -23.34 -2.06 3.75
N LYS A 146 -23.43 -2.89 2.70
CA LYS A 146 -24.54 -3.83 2.48
C LYS A 146 -24.66 -4.84 3.61
N LEU A 147 -23.56 -5.41 4.07
CA LEU A 147 -23.57 -6.33 5.21
C LEU A 147 -23.98 -5.63 6.51
N TRP A 148 -23.54 -4.38 6.72
CA TRP A 148 -24.01 -3.58 7.85
C TRP A 148 -25.50 -3.23 7.74
N GLU A 149 -25.99 -2.86 6.55
CA GLU A 149 -27.40 -2.54 6.32
C GLU A 149 -28.29 -3.72 6.69
N GLU A 150 -27.98 -4.93 6.25
CA GLU A 150 -28.83 -6.11 6.43
C GLU A 150 -28.61 -6.83 7.77
N ALA A 151 -27.38 -6.94 8.25
CA ALA A 151 -27.04 -7.76 9.41
C ALA A 151 -26.43 -6.96 10.58
N LYS A 152 -26.25 -5.65 10.44
CA LYS A 152 -25.61 -4.78 11.43
C LYS A 152 -24.25 -5.28 11.87
N VAL A 153 -23.51 -5.95 10.98
CA VAL A 153 -22.11 -6.30 11.22
C VAL A 153 -21.28 -5.03 11.19
N PRO A 154 -20.53 -4.69 12.26
CA PRO A 154 -19.65 -3.53 12.23
C PRO A 154 -18.58 -3.69 11.16
N TYR A 155 -18.16 -2.57 10.54
CA TYR A 155 -17.10 -2.61 9.56
C TYR A 155 -16.12 -1.46 9.73
N ALA A 156 -14.85 -1.73 9.38
CA ALA A 156 -13.79 -0.75 9.27
C ALA A 156 -13.32 -0.66 7.81
N VAL A 157 -12.67 0.45 7.50
CA VAL A 157 -12.18 0.78 6.15
C VAL A 157 -10.67 1.03 6.20
N ASP A 158 -9.93 0.51 5.23
CA ASP A 158 -8.49 0.72 5.07
C ASP A 158 -8.21 1.40 3.72
N PHE A 159 -7.97 2.73 3.75
CA PHE A 159 -7.58 3.52 2.59
C PHE A 159 -6.06 3.59 2.50
N ARG A 160 -5.48 2.81 1.60
CA ARG A 160 -4.03 2.88 1.30
C ARG A 160 -3.67 4.12 0.49
N ASP A 161 -4.60 4.57 -0.33
CA ASP A 161 -4.61 5.85 -1.04
C ASP A 161 -5.93 6.54 -0.73
N GLY A 162 -5.95 7.85 -0.59
CA GLY A 162 -7.20 8.55 -0.30
C GLY A 162 -8.17 8.49 -1.49
N TRP A 163 -9.47 8.28 -1.23
CA TRP A 163 -10.47 8.28 -2.32
C TRP A 163 -10.82 9.69 -2.78
N SER A 164 -11.11 10.58 -1.83
CA SER A 164 -11.46 11.97 -2.11
C SER A 164 -10.28 12.92 -2.30
N ILE A 165 -9.06 12.42 -2.24
CA ILE A 165 -7.83 13.17 -2.44
C ILE A 165 -6.96 12.50 -3.52
N ASP A 166 -6.57 13.24 -4.56
CA ASP A 166 -5.48 12.82 -5.44
C ASP A 166 -4.16 12.99 -4.69
N VAL A 167 -3.53 11.88 -4.33
CA VAL A 167 -2.32 11.90 -3.49
C VAL A 167 -1.10 12.46 -4.22
N ILE A 168 -1.09 12.44 -5.56
CA ILE A 168 0.01 12.99 -6.38
C ILE A 168 -0.12 14.51 -6.52
N GLU A 169 -1.31 14.97 -6.92
CA GLU A 169 -1.57 16.39 -7.18
C GLU A 169 -1.92 17.16 -5.89
N GLY A 170 -2.33 16.46 -4.84
CA GLY A 170 -2.71 17.06 -3.56
C GLY A 170 -4.03 17.83 -3.60
N VAL A 171 -4.91 17.51 -4.55
CA VAL A 171 -6.21 18.16 -4.74
C VAL A 171 -7.37 17.20 -4.47
N GLU A 172 -8.55 17.76 -4.16
CA GLU A 172 -9.75 16.93 -4.05
C GLU A 172 -10.09 16.26 -5.37
N SER A 173 -10.25 14.93 -5.36
CA SER A 173 -10.62 14.12 -6.53
C SER A 173 -12.08 14.33 -6.94
N PHE A 174 -12.95 14.63 -5.97
CA PHE A 174 -14.38 14.84 -6.20
C PHE A 174 -15.04 15.64 -5.06
N SER A 175 -16.14 16.33 -5.38
CA SER A 175 -16.92 17.07 -4.38
C SER A 175 -17.76 16.12 -3.50
N ARG A 176 -18.20 16.59 -2.31
CA ARG A 176 -19.11 15.84 -1.44
C ARG A 176 -20.47 15.53 -2.09
N ASP A 177 -20.92 16.38 -3.01
CA ASP A 177 -22.21 16.24 -3.71
C ASP A 177 -22.13 15.34 -4.96
N SER A 178 -20.96 14.86 -5.33
CA SER A 178 -20.79 13.89 -6.43
C SER A 178 -21.36 12.51 -6.05
N ALA A 179 -21.42 11.59 -6.99
CA ALA A 179 -21.83 10.21 -6.72
C ALA A 179 -20.83 9.53 -5.75
N GLU A 180 -19.53 9.73 -5.97
CA GLU A 180 -18.44 9.25 -5.14
C GLU A 180 -18.52 9.85 -3.73
N GLY A 181 -18.69 11.18 -3.61
CA GLY A 181 -18.77 11.88 -2.32
C GLY A 181 -19.97 11.43 -1.49
N ARG A 182 -21.12 11.19 -2.11
CA ARG A 182 -22.31 10.64 -1.41
C ARG A 182 -22.05 9.20 -0.92
N TRP A 183 -21.35 8.38 -1.68
CA TRP A 183 -20.94 7.06 -1.23
C TRP A 183 -19.94 7.13 -0.08
N GLU A 184 -18.89 7.95 -0.21
CA GLU A 184 -17.89 8.14 0.84
C GLU A 184 -18.55 8.58 2.16
N GLN A 185 -19.43 9.60 2.12
CA GLN A 185 -20.18 10.04 3.30
C GLN A 185 -20.99 8.90 3.91
N LYS A 186 -21.81 8.19 3.09
CA LYS A 186 -22.65 7.08 3.51
C LYS A 186 -21.86 5.97 4.20
N ILE A 187 -20.66 5.67 3.70
CA ILE A 187 -19.78 4.67 4.29
C ILE A 187 -19.22 5.15 5.63
N LEU A 188 -18.69 6.38 5.68
CA LEU A 188 -18.05 6.90 6.87
C LEU A 188 -19.04 7.18 8.00
N ASP A 189 -20.29 7.49 7.70
CA ASP A 189 -21.34 7.67 8.71
C ASP A 189 -21.49 6.43 9.62
N HIS A 190 -21.19 5.24 9.11
CA HIS A 190 -21.43 3.97 9.79
C HIS A 190 -20.18 3.13 10.05
N ALA A 191 -19.03 3.47 9.46
CA ALA A 191 -17.79 2.79 9.73
C ALA A 191 -17.35 2.98 11.18
N VAL A 192 -16.82 1.94 11.81
CA VAL A 192 -16.27 2.03 13.17
C VAL A 192 -14.89 2.67 13.17
N SER A 193 -14.12 2.50 12.10
CA SER A 193 -12.76 2.98 11.98
C SER A 193 -12.38 3.21 10.52
N LEU A 194 -11.56 4.22 10.25
CA LEU A 194 -10.87 4.46 8.98
C LEU A 194 -9.37 4.45 9.20
N TRP A 195 -8.69 3.52 8.54
CA TRP A 195 -7.24 3.49 8.47
C TRP A 195 -6.75 4.24 7.24
N VAL A 196 -5.74 5.07 7.40
CA VAL A 196 -5.04 5.77 6.32
C VAL A 196 -3.53 5.64 6.51
N VAL A 197 -2.74 5.82 5.45
CA VAL A 197 -1.32 5.46 5.49
C VAL A 197 -0.39 6.55 6.03
N ASN A 198 -0.86 7.80 6.13
CA ASN A 198 -0.06 8.92 6.65
C ASN A 198 -0.92 10.01 7.30
N ASP A 199 -0.25 10.91 8.04
CA ASP A 199 -0.90 12.00 8.75
C ASP A 199 -1.58 13.03 7.84
N PRO A 200 -1.01 13.42 6.67
CA PRO A 200 -1.69 14.34 5.75
C PRO A 200 -3.02 13.81 5.21
N ILE A 201 -3.12 12.52 4.90
CA ILE A 201 -4.39 11.90 4.49
C ILE A 201 -5.36 11.87 5.68
N ALA A 202 -4.89 11.56 6.89
CA ALA A 202 -5.72 11.59 8.09
C ALA A 202 -6.29 13.00 8.34
N GLU A 203 -5.47 14.04 8.22
CA GLU A 203 -5.88 15.44 8.34
C GLU A 203 -6.94 15.81 7.29
N HIS A 204 -6.77 15.37 6.04
CA HIS A 204 -7.77 15.57 4.98
C HIS A 204 -9.12 14.98 5.39
N TYR A 205 -9.17 13.72 5.83
CA TYR A 205 -10.42 13.06 6.22
C TYR A 205 -11.02 13.65 7.50
N ARG A 206 -10.23 13.99 8.50
CA ARG A 206 -10.71 14.66 9.73
C ARG A 206 -11.32 16.04 9.43
N THR A 207 -10.72 16.79 8.52
CA THR A 207 -11.22 18.10 8.08
C THR A 207 -12.50 17.94 7.25
N ARG A 208 -12.51 16.99 6.32
CA ARG A 208 -13.63 16.73 5.42
C ARG A 208 -14.85 16.16 6.16
N TYR A 209 -14.64 15.33 7.21
CA TYR A 209 -15.67 14.65 7.99
C TYR A 209 -15.43 14.85 9.51
N PRO A 210 -15.70 16.06 10.05
CA PRO A 210 -15.36 16.37 11.45
C PRO A 210 -16.08 15.48 12.48
N ASP A 211 -17.31 15.05 12.21
CA ASP A 211 -18.07 14.14 13.08
C ASP A 211 -17.50 12.71 13.11
N PHE A 212 -16.61 12.40 12.19
CA PHE A 212 -15.91 11.12 12.08
C PHE A 212 -14.43 11.21 12.49
N ALA A 213 -13.92 12.38 12.83
CA ALA A 213 -12.50 12.68 13.01
C ALA A 213 -11.78 11.75 14.02
N ASP A 214 -12.42 11.41 15.12
CA ASP A 214 -11.86 10.55 16.17
C ASP A 214 -11.72 9.07 15.75
N ARG A 215 -12.34 8.68 14.65
CA ARG A 215 -12.29 7.32 14.08
C ARG A 215 -11.28 7.19 12.93
N VAL A 216 -10.51 8.24 12.65
CA VAL A 216 -9.46 8.24 11.61
C VAL A 216 -8.11 7.96 12.22
N HIS A 217 -7.50 6.84 11.87
CA HIS A 217 -6.23 6.36 12.41
C HIS A 217 -5.16 6.24 11.33
N VAL A 218 -3.94 6.65 11.66
CA VAL A 218 -2.79 6.45 10.77
C VAL A 218 -2.23 5.05 11.00
N VAL A 219 -2.30 4.23 9.95
CA VAL A 219 -1.73 2.87 9.92
C VAL A 219 -0.78 2.81 8.73
N ARG A 220 0.51 3.01 8.99
CA ARG A 220 1.55 3.10 7.96
C ARG A 220 1.77 1.77 7.24
N ASN A 221 2.34 1.81 6.02
CA ASN A 221 2.58 0.59 5.21
C ASN A 221 3.68 -0.31 5.77
N GLY A 222 4.74 0.27 6.31
CA GLY A 222 5.88 -0.47 6.84
C GLY A 222 6.65 -1.30 5.83
N TYR A 223 7.55 -2.16 6.33
CA TYR A 223 8.35 -3.10 5.55
C TYR A 223 8.34 -4.50 6.19
N ASP A 224 8.68 -5.52 5.40
CA ASP A 224 8.91 -6.88 5.91
C ASP A 224 10.38 -7.02 6.31
N ALA A 225 10.66 -7.45 7.54
CA ALA A 225 12.02 -7.47 8.11
C ALA A 225 13.01 -8.34 7.30
N ASP A 226 12.53 -9.36 6.61
CA ASP A 226 13.31 -10.25 5.76
C ASP A 226 13.71 -9.65 4.40
N SER A 227 13.08 -8.55 4.00
CA SER A 227 13.33 -7.90 2.71
C SER A 227 14.43 -6.83 2.74
N SER A 228 14.88 -6.42 3.90
CA SER A 228 15.94 -5.40 4.10
C SER A 228 17.00 -5.96 5.03
N PRO A 229 18.05 -6.59 4.50
CA PRO A 229 19.14 -7.09 5.32
C PRO A 229 19.87 -5.91 5.94
N GLY A 230 20.26 -6.06 7.19
CA GLY A 230 21.20 -5.14 7.82
C GLY A 230 22.53 -5.06 7.07
N LYS A 231 23.33 -4.08 7.41
CA LYS A 231 24.63 -3.85 6.79
C LYS A 231 25.55 -5.09 6.94
N ALA A 232 25.91 -5.68 5.82
CA ALA A 232 26.70 -6.93 5.80
C ALA A 232 28.24 -6.69 5.76
N HIS A 233 28.71 -5.49 5.39
CA HIS A 233 30.15 -5.21 5.21
C HIS A 233 30.50 -3.77 5.59
N LYS A 234 31.79 -3.54 5.89
CA LYS A 234 32.34 -2.18 5.95
C LYS A 234 32.77 -1.75 4.56
N PRO A 235 32.44 -0.51 4.15
CA PRO A 235 32.93 0.02 2.88
C PRO A 235 34.45 -0.02 2.82
N ASP A 236 34.97 -0.29 1.63
CA ASP A 236 36.37 -0.17 1.31
C ASP A 236 36.55 1.05 0.36
N PRO A 237 36.97 2.21 0.87
CA PRO A 237 37.05 3.43 0.06
C PRO A 237 38.01 3.30 -1.11
N GLU A 238 39.03 2.41 -1.04
CA GLU A 238 39.98 2.18 -2.14
C GLU A 238 39.30 1.49 -3.33
N LYS A 239 38.28 0.67 -3.08
CA LYS A 239 37.49 0.03 -4.14
C LYS A 239 36.36 0.92 -4.71
N GLY A 240 36.12 2.07 -4.08
CA GLY A 240 35.04 2.99 -4.41
C GLY A 240 33.71 2.60 -3.74
N LEU A 241 32.96 3.63 -3.32
CA LEU A 241 31.67 3.46 -2.71
C LEU A 241 30.58 3.16 -3.75
N THR A 242 29.56 2.40 -3.36
CA THR A 242 28.39 2.14 -4.20
C THR A 242 27.14 2.77 -3.58
N PHE A 243 26.60 3.76 -4.24
CA PHE A 243 25.27 4.33 -3.96
C PHE A 243 24.21 3.61 -4.77
N GLY A 244 23.01 3.42 -4.22
CA GLY A 244 22.01 2.64 -4.92
C GLY A 244 20.60 3.21 -4.86
N TYR A 245 19.90 3.11 -5.99
CA TYR A 245 18.45 3.29 -6.10
C TYR A 245 17.82 2.02 -6.64
N LEU A 246 16.78 1.52 -5.98
CA LEU A 246 15.99 0.40 -6.47
C LEU A 246 14.51 0.77 -6.53
N GLY A 247 13.95 0.82 -7.73
CA GLY A 247 12.54 1.11 -7.94
C GLY A 247 12.24 1.52 -9.37
N THR A 248 10.96 1.69 -9.69
CA THR A 248 10.58 2.19 -11.01
C THR A 248 11.10 3.61 -11.20
N VAL A 249 11.78 3.85 -12.31
CA VAL A 249 12.24 5.17 -12.75
C VAL A 249 11.06 5.86 -13.44
N ASN A 250 10.13 6.41 -12.65
CA ASN A 250 8.90 7.06 -13.10
C ASN A 250 8.81 8.55 -12.72
N PHE A 251 9.86 9.10 -12.14
CA PHE A 251 10.00 10.55 -11.91
C PHE A 251 10.30 11.27 -13.22
N THR A 252 10.12 12.58 -13.26
CA THR A 252 10.31 13.35 -14.49
C THR A 252 11.78 13.36 -14.93
N VAL A 253 12.02 13.51 -16.23
CA VAL A 253 13.39 13.61 -16.76
C VAL A 253 14.20 14.74 -16.10
N PRO A 254 13.66 15.97 -15.92
CA PRO A 254 14.38 17.02 -15.18
C PRO A 254 14.74 16.63 -13.74
N HIS A 255 13.86 15.90 -13.05
CA HIS A 255 14.17 15.40 -11.70
C HIS A 255 15.37 14.44 -11.73
N LEU A 256 15.38 13.48 -12.66
CA LEU A 256 16.51 12.57 -12.84
C LEU A 256 17.79 13.35 -13.18
N GLU A 257 17.74 14.30 -14.11
CA GLU A 257 18.88 15.13 -14.50
C GLU A 257 19.46 15.91 -13.31
N THR A 258 18.60 16.49 -12.46
CA THR A 258 19.05 17.18 -11.23
C THR A 258 19.82 16.23 -10.30
N VAL A 259 19.31 15.03 -10.05
CA VAL A 259 19.99 14.03 -9.22
C VAL A 259 21.35 13.61 -9.80
N LEU A 260 21.41 13.39 -11.12
CA LEU A 260 22.64 12.96 -11.81
C LEU A 260 23.67 14.08 -11.90
N ASN A 261 23.24 15.33 -12.07
CA ASN A 261 24.13 16.49 -12.03
C ASN A 261 24.72 16.68 -10.63
N ALA A 262 23.89 16.57 -9.59
CA ALA A 262 24.36 16.61 -8.20
C ALA A 262 25.36 15.49 -7.89
N TRP A 263 25.10 14.28 -8.38
CA TRP A 263 26.03 13.15 -8.28
C TRP A 263 27.38 13.45 -8.93
N ARG A 264 27.39 13.98 -10.18
CA ARG A 264 28.60 14.39 -10.89
C ARG A 264 29.35 15.45 -10.11
N ALA A 265 28.67 16.52 -9.65
CA ALA A 265 29.25 17.59 -8.88
C ALA A 265 29.86 17.09 -7.56
N ALA A 266 29.21 16.15 -6.88
CA ALA A 266 29.76 15.54 -5.67
C ALA A 266 31.03 14.75 -5.93
N ARG A 267 31.10 13.98 -7.01
CA ARG A 267 32.32 13.24 -7.41
C ARG A 267 33.49 14.15 -7.77
N GLU A 268 33.21 15.32 -8.33
CA GLU A 268 34.27 16.31 -8.65
C GLU A 268 34.82 17.00 -7.39
N LYS A 269 33.94 17.20 -6.38
CA LYS A 269 34.30 17.92 -5.14
C LYS A 269 34.92 17.04 -4.05
N GLU A 270 34.51 15.77 -3.99
CA GLU A 270 34.84 14.87 -2.87
C GLU A 270 35.68 13.67 -3.32
N PRO A 271 36.93 13.56 -2.84
CA PRO A 271 37.83 12.46 -3.20
C PRO A 271 37.30 11.06 -2.88
N LEU A 272 36.53 10.88 -1.81
CA LEU A 272 35.88 9.60 -1.47
C LEU A 272 34.91 9.13 -2.58
N LEU A 273 34.39 10.05 -3.37
CA LEU A 273 33.45 9.77 -4.46
C LEU A 273 34.12 9.64 -5.83
N ALA A 274 35.43 9.92 -5.96
CA ALA A 274 36.11 9.92 -7.25
C ALA A 274 35.97 8.60 -8.03
N ASN A 275 36.00 7.45 -7.33
CA ASN A 275 35.82 6.11 -7.90
C ASN A 275 34.46 5.49 -7.55
N ALA A 276 33.53 6.26 -6.97
CA ALA A 276 32.23 5.75 -6.56
C ALA A 276 31.31 5.44 -7.76
N THR A 277 30.39 4.50 -7.56
CA THR A 277 29.38 4.10 -8.53
C THR A 277 27.99 4.46 -8.00
N PHE A 278 27.10 4.94 -8.87
CA PHE A 278 25.67 5.05 -8.57
C PHE A 278 24.90 4.00 -9.37
N GLU A 279 24.47 2.93 -8.72
CA GLU A 279 23.67 1.86 -9.33
C GLU A 279 22.20 2.22 -9.29
N VAL A 280 21.56 2.28 -10.46
CA VAL A 280 20.10 2.47 -10.63
C VAL A 280 19.49 1.16 -11.09
N ARG A 281 18.56 0.61 -10.32
CA ARG A 281 17.87 -0.65 -10.60
C ARG A 281 16.34 -0.44 -10.69
N GLY A 282 15.71 -1.14 -11.62
CA GLY A 282 14.25 -1.15 -11.78
C GLY A 282 13.78 -1.02 -13.22
N HIS A 283 12.46 -0.90 -13.38
CA HIS A 283 11.86 -0.62 -14.68
C HIS A 283 11.98 0.86 -15.02
N ILE A 284 12.17 1.18 -16.30
CA ILE A 284 12.14 2.57 -16.79
C ILE A 284 10.72 2.88 -17.25
N GLY A 285 10.07 3.85 -16.59
CA GLY A 285 8.73 4.33 -16.90
C GLY A 285 7.65 3.24 -16.79
N ASN A 286 6.42 3.58 -17.18
CA ASN A 286 5.30 2.65 -17.26
C ASN A 286 5.23 1.92 -18.61
N GLY A 287 6.37 1.60 -19.19
CA GLY A 287 6.49 0.56 -20.21
C GLY A 287 6.44 0.99 -21.66
N SER A 288 6.08 2.20 -22.07
CA SER A 288 6.17 2.57 -23.49
C SER A 288 6.21 4.07 -23.73
N GLY A 289 7.03 4.49 -24.66
CA GLY A 289 6.94 5.80 -25.26
C GLY A 289 8.20 6.65 -25.16
N ARG A 290 8.05 7.92 -25.59
CA ARG A 290 9.14 8.89 -25.69
C ARG A 290 9.83 9.16 -24.35
N GLU A 291 9.08 9.12 -23.26
CA GLU A 291 9.61 9.45 -21.93
C GLU A 291 10.51 8.34 -21.40
N ALA A 292 10.13 7.07 -21.54
CA ALA A 292 10.99 5.93 -21.18
C ALA A 292 12.30 5.93 -21.98
N ASN A 293 12.24 6.25 -23.27
CA ASN A 293 13.43 6.37 -24.11
C ASN A 293 14.36 7.52 -23.63
N ARG A 294 13.79 8.66 -23.22
CA ARG A 294 14.55 9.79 -22.65
C ARG A 294 15.23 9.42 -21.33
N HIS A 295 14.56 8.74 -20.42
CA HIS A 295 15.18 8.23 -19.18
C HIS A 295 16.35 7.29 -19.48
N ALA A 296 16.17 6.35 -20.40
CA ALA A 296 17.24 5.43 -20.82
C ALA A 296 18.44 6.17 -21.41
N GLU A 297 18.19 7.20 -22.22
CA GLU A 297 19.23 8.03 -22.83
C GLU A 297 20.00 8.84 -21.76
N VAL A 298 19.28 9.48 -20.83
CA VAL A 298 19.91 10.24 -19.72
C VAL A 298 20.76 9.33 -18.84
N LEU A 299 20.26 8.16 -18.46
CA LEU A 299 21.04 7.18 -17.69
C LEU A 299 22.30 6.71 -18.44
N LYS A 300 22.19 6.47 -19.74
CA LYS A 300 23.32 6.08 -20.59
C LYS A 300 24.37 7.20 -20.69
N GLN A 301 23.97 8.46 -20.83
CA GLN A 301 24.88 9.59 -20.86
C GLN A 301 25.63 9.74 -19.54
N ALA A 302 25.00 9.41 -18.41
CA ALA A 302 25.61 9.49 -17.08
C ALA A 302 26.58 8.33 -16.76
N GLU A 303 26.74 7.33 -17.64
CA GLU A 303 27.73 6.24 -17.45
C GLU A 303 29.18 6.77 -17.30
N VAL A 304 29.51 7.89 -17.95
CA VAL A 304 30.83 8.55 -17.83
C VAL A 304 31.08 9.08 -16.42
N ASP A 305 30.03 9.33 -15.67
CA ASP A 305 30.05 9.81 -14.28
C ASP A 305 29.90 8.65 -13.28
N GLY A 306 30.12 7.39 -13.70
CA GLY A 306 30.05 6.21 -12.84
C GLY A 306 28.63 5.75 -12.51
N VAL A 307 27.60 6.24 -13.23
CA VAL A 307 26.22 5.73 -13.10
C VAL A 307 26.10 4.41 -13.84
N ARG A 308 25.41 3.43 -13.25
CA ARG A 308 25.16 2.12 -13.86
C ARG A 308 23.69 1.79 -13.79
N PHE A 309 23.07 1.52 -14.95
CA PHE A 309 21.71 1.00 -14.99
C PHE A 309 21.73 -0.52 -15.07
N GLY A 310 21.28 -1.19 -14.00
CA GLY A 310 21.28 -2.66 -13.86
C GLY A 310 19.96 -3.33 -14.23
N GLY A 311 18.96 -2.57 -14.71
CA GLY A 311 17.64 -3.09 -15.06
C GLY A 311 16.79 -3.55 -13.85
N PRO A 312 15.64 -4.18 -14.09
CA PRO A 312 14.77 -4.68 -13.03
C PRO A 312 15.45 -5.78 -12.20
N ALA A 313 14.99 -5.93 -10.97
CA ALA A 313 15.43 -6.97 -10.05
C ALA A 313 14.24 -7.83 -9.62
N ALA A 314 14.43 -9.13 -9.49
CA ALA A 314 13.44 -10.01 -8.87
C ALA A 314 13.35 -9.73 -7.35
N LYS A 315 12.19 -9.96 -6.74
CA LYS A 315 12.00 -9.72 -5.29
C LYS A 315 13.05 -10.44 -4.44
N ALA A 316 13.36 -11.69 -4.78
CA ALA A 316 14.38 -12.48 -4.07
C ALA A 316 15.81 -11.92 -4.16
N GLU A 317 16.08 -11.02 -5.11
CA GLU A 317 17.40 -10.40 -5.27
C GLU A 317 17.56 -9.11 -4.45
N VAL A 318 16.45 -8.50 -4.01
CA VAL A 318 16.44 -7.17 -3.36
C VAL A 318 17.40 -7.13 -2.16
N ALA A 319 17.31 -8.08 -1.26
CA ALA A 319 18.16 -8.17 -0.09
C ALA A 319 19.66 -8.24 -0.46
N SER A 320 20.02 -9.05 -1.47
CA SER A 320 21.39 -9.18 -1.94
C SER A 320 21.90 -7.93 -2.70
N ILE A 321 21.00 -7.17 -3.31
CA ILE A 321 21.32 -5.90 -3.94
C ILE A 321 21.64 -4.85 -2.87
N TYR A 322 20.76 -4.68 -1.88
CA TYR A 322 20.99 -3.74 -0.77
C TYR A 322 22.28 -4.05 0.00
N ALA A 323 22.60 -5.33 0.20
CA ALA A 323 23.80 -5.77 0.89
C ALA A 323 25.13 -5.37 0.19
N ARG A 324 25.08 -5.00 -1.09
CA ARG A 324 26.27 -4.55 -1.85
C ARG A 324 26.45 -3.03 -1.89
N TRP A 325 25.45 -2.28 -1.42
CA TRP A 325 25.50 -0.83 -1.42
C TRP A 325 26.05 -0.27 -0.12
N ASP A 326 26.62 0.91 -0.19
CA ASP A 326 27.20 1.64 0.93
C ASP A 326 26.33 2.82 1.35
N ALA A 327 25.47 3.30 0.46
CA ALA A 327 24.46 4.33 0.74
C ALA A 327 23.24 4.15 -0.17
N MET A 328 22.08 4.58 0.33
CA MET A 328 20.80 4.53 -0.36
C MET A 328 20.47 5.90 -0.95
N VAL A 329 19.94 5.92 -2.17
CA VAL A 329 19.43 7.13 -2.82
C VAL A 329 17.92 7.03 -2.96
N LEU A 330 17.17 7.77 -2.15
CA LEU A 330 15.71 7.75 -2.11
C LEU A 330 15.17 8.82 -3.06
N ILE A 331 14.76 8.42 -4.26
CA ILE A 331 14.15 9.32 -5.26
C ILE A 331 12.66 9.08 -5.27
N LEU A 332 11.85 10.10 -4.92
CA LEU A 332 10.41 9.98 -4.81
C LEU A 332 9.69 11.11 -5.57
N ILE A 333 8.50 10.78 -6.08
CA ILE A 333 7.57 11.72 -6.70
C ILE A 333 6.39 12.01 -5.77
N GLY A 334 5.63 13.06 -6.08
CA GLY A 334 4.48 13.49 -5.30
C GLY A 334 4.87 14.37 -4.11
N GLY A 335 3.87 14.70 -3.31
CA GLY A 335 4.01 15.59 -2.16
C GLY A 335 3.69 14.89 -0.84
N ARG A 336 3.15 15.68 0.10
CA ARG A 336 2.85 15.27 1.48
C ARG A 336 1.90 14.08 1.63
N TYR A 337 1.08 13.78 0.62
CA TYR A 337 0.08 12.70 0.67
C TYR A 337 0.63 11.35 0.21
N VAL A 338 1.83 11.31 -0.38
CA VAL A 338 2.43 10.06 -0.87
C VAL A 338 3.31 9.44 0.21
N THR A 339 3.12 8.15 0.48
CA THR A 339 4.01 7.35 1.33
C THR A 339 4.61 6.20 0.52
N SER A 340 5.92 6.22 0.35
CA SER A 340 6.64 5.16 -0.35
C SER A 340 7.10 4.05 0.60
N GLY A 341 6.84 2.79 0.25
CA GLY A 341 7.37 1.64 0.99
C GLY A 341 8.90 1.60 1.07
N LYS A 342 9.59 2.19 0.07
CA LYS A 342 11.06 2.23 0.03
C LYS A 342 11.69 2.98 1.22
N VAL A 343 11.01 4.00 1.76
CA VAL A 343 11.54 4.74 2.90
C VAL A 343 11.80 3.82 4.09
N TYR A 344 10.87 2.91 4.36
CA TYR A 344 10.99 1.94 5.45
C TYR A 344 12.06 0.88 5.17
N GLU A 345 12.08 0.34 3.94
CA GLU A 345 13.08 -0.64 3.53
C GLU A 345 14.51 -0.07 3.61
N TYR A 346 14.69 1.19 3.20
CA TYR A 346 15.99 1.86 3.23
C TYR A 346 16.47 2.14 4.66
N MET A 347 15.58 2.61 5.54
CA MET A 347 15.92 2.75 6.97
C MET A 347 16.42 1.45 7.58
N ALA A 348 15.75 0.34 7.25
CA ALA A 348 16.06 -0.99 7.80
C ALA A 348 17.44 -1.53 7.36
N THR A 349 18.06 -0.96 6.34
CA THR A 349 19.41 -1.36 5.94
C THR A 349 20.49 -0.82 6.89
N GLY A 350 20.19 0.19 7.71
CA GLY A 350 21.18 0.88 8.53
C GLY A 350 22.26 1.61 7.72
N LEU A 351 22.01 1.88 6.44
CA LEU A 351 22.92 2.61 5.55
C LEU A 351 22.56 4.10 5.50
N PRO A 352 23.52 4.99 5.15
CA PRO A 352 23.21 6.38 4.89
C PRO A 352 22.15 6.56 3.80
N ILE A 353 21.25 7.54 3.98
CA ILE A 353 20.15 7.79 3.05
C ILE A 353 20.24 9.22 2.52
N VAL A 354 20.41 9.35 1.20
CA VAL A 354 20.27 10.60 0.44
C VAL A 354 18.82 10.69 -0.04
N SER A 355 18.14 11.82 0.22
CA SER A 355 16.75 12.05 -0.18
C SER A 355 16.64 13.05 -1.31
N ALA A 356 16.09 12.63 -2.45
CA ALA A 356 15.76 13.45 -3.61
C ALA A 356 14.25 13.48 -3.81
N HIS A 357 13.56 14.27 -3.01
CA HIS A 357 12.11 14.49 -3.06
C HIS A 357 11.78 15.86 -2.48
N VAL A 358 10.57 16.39 -2.73
CA VAL A 358 10.14 17.65 -2.14
C VAL A 358 10.16 17.55 -0.60
N VAL A 359 10.52 18.65 0.07
CA VAL A 359 10.71 18.67 1.53
C VAL A 359 9.43 18.24 2.29
N GLU A 360 8.28 18.62 1.78
CA GLU A 360 6.96 18.33 2.36
C GLU A 360 6.50 16.88 2.17
N HIS A 361 7.26 16.05 1.42
CA HIS A 361 6.92 14.64 1.23
C HIS A 361 6.87 13.91 2.58
N ASP A 362 5.89 13.00 2.75
CA ASP A 362 5.73 12.24 4.01
C ASP A 362 7.00 11.44 4.41
N ALA A 363 7.85 11.10 3.45
CA ALA A 363 9.15 10.47 3.73
C ALA A 363 10.03 11.31 4.66
N SER A 364 9.94 12.66 4.63
CA SER A 364 10.68 13.51 5.57
C SER A 364 10.24 13.28 7.01
N ASN A 365 8.93 13.14 7.25
CA ASN A 365 8.37 12.83 8.57
C ASN A 365 8.78 11.42 9.05
N VAL A 366 8.79 10.45 8.13
CA VAL A 366 9.17 9.06 8.45
C VAL A 366 10.65 8.95 8.78
N LEU A 367 11.52 9.71 8.10
CA LEU A 367 12.97 9.71 8.28
C LEU A 367 13.43 10.60 9.45
N GLU A 368 12.54 11.42 10.01
CA GLU A 368 12.89 12.29 11.13
C GLU A 368 13.43 11.49 12.32
N GLY A 369 14.61 11.88 12.80
CA GLY A 369 15.31 11.18 13.88
C GLY A 369 16.14 9.98 13.45
N HIS A 370 16.11 9.58 12.16
CA HIS A 370 16.99 8.50 11.68
C HIS A 370 18.45 8.98 11.63
N PRO A 371 19.41 8.33 12.35
CA PRO A 371 20.75 8.88 12.57
C PRO A 371 21.59 8.97 11.30
N LEU A 372 21.29 8.17 10.26
CA LEU A 372 22.04 8.12 9.00
C LEU A 372 21.26 8.77 7.84
N TRP A 373 20.32 9.64 8.12
CA TRP A 373 19.64 10.44 7.09
C TRP A 373 20.38 11.77 6.86
N THR A 374 20.62 12.12 5.61
CA THR A 374 21.33 13.37 5.25
C THR A 374 20.47 14.63 5.43
N GLY A 375 19.17 14.48 5.58
CA GLY A 375 18.17 15.55 5.67
C GLY A 375 17.37 15.71 4.38
N ALA A 376 16.26 16.45 4.47
CA ALA A 376 15.43 16.82 3.31
C ALA A 376 15.98 18.10 2.68
N VAL A 377 16.55 17.99 1.48
CA VAL A 377 17.12 19.13 0.72
C VAL A 377 16.28 19.53 -0.47
N GLY A 378 15.17 18.84 -0.70
CA GLY A 378 14.34 19.05 -1.88
C GLY A 378 14.96 18.42 -3.15
N ILE A 379 14.49 18.91 -4.31
CA ILE A 379 15.06 18.56 -5.62
C ILE A 379 15.92 19.74 -6.07
N ASP A 380 17.00 19.97 -5.32
CA ASP A 380 17.97 21.03 -5.51
C ASP A 380 19.37 20.46 -5.75
N GLU A 381 20.02 20.89 -6.82
CA GLU A 381 21.31 20.33 -7.24
C GLU A 381 22.41 20.57 -6.20
N GLU A 382 22.47 21.76 -5.60
CA GLU A 382 23.48 22.10 -4.60
C GLU A 382 23.28 21.32 -3.31
N GLY A 383 22.03 21.31 -2.80
CA GLY A 383 21.67 20.55 -1.60
C GLY A 383 21.89 19.05 -1.77
N LEU A 384 21.52 18.47 -2.93
CA LEU A 384 21.77 17.05 -3.22
C LEU A 384 23.28 16.76 -3.36
N THR A 385 24.07 17.68 -3.93
CA THR A 385 25.53 17.53 -3.98
C THR A 385 26.11 17.38 -2.57
N GLU A 386 25.74 18.26 -1.65
CA GLU A 386 26.17 18.19 -0.27
C GLU A 386 25.67 16.93 0.45
N ALA A 387 24.42 16.50 0.16
CA ALA A 387 23.85 15.28 0.71
C ALA A 387 24.62 14.03 0.25
N PHE A 388 25.04 13.94 -1.02
CA PHE A 388 25.89 12.86 -1.50
C PHE A 388 27.26 12.84 -0.80
N ILE A 389 27.91 13.99 -0.64
CA ILE A 389 29.18 14.13 0.07
C ILE A 389 29.02 13.70 1.53
N LYS A 390 27.99 14.20 2.22
CA LYS A 390 27.71 13.83 3.61
C LYS A 390 27.46 12.33 3.76
N ALA A 391 26.71 11.72 2.85
CA ALA A 391 26.44 10.28 2.87
C ALA A 391 27.72 9.45 2.65
N ALA A 392 28.66 9.92 1.81
CA ALA A 392 29.95 9.25 1.63
C ALA A 392 30.77 9.22 2.92
N HIS A 393 30.87 10.34 3.62
CA HIS A 393 31.51 10.40 4.94
C HIS A 393 30.81 9.52 5.97
N MET A 394 29.47 9.58 6.05
CA MET A 394 28.70 8.70 6.92
C MET A 394 28.97 7.21 6.62
N ALA A 395 29.07 6.82 5.36
CA ALA A 395 29.32 5.42 4.99
C ALA A 395 30.67 4.90 5.51
N VAL A 396 31.68 5.75 5.56
CA VAL A 396 33.08 5.37 5.95
C VAL A 396 33.32 5.55 7.45
N GLU A 397 32.81 6.63 8.05
CA GLU A 397 33.14 7.08 9.38
C GLU A 397 32.19 6.58 10.48
N THR A 398 30.97 6.12 10.10
CA THR A 398 29.96 5.68 11.07
C THR A 398 30.39 4.40 11.80
N SER A 399 30.20 4.40 13.13
CA SER A 399 30.47 3.23 13.95
C SER A 399 29.38 2.17 13.84
N ASP A 400 29.74 0.94 14.25
CA ASP A 400 28.77 -0.17 14.25
C ASP A 400 27.59 0.10 15.21
N GLU A 401 27.79 0.87 16.28
CA GLU A 401 26.74 1.28 17.22
C GLU A 401 25.70 2.19 16.57
N VAL A 402 26.14 3.18 15.76
CA VAL A 402 25.23 4.08 15.06
C VAL A 402 24.48 3.34 13.94
N HIS A 403 25.11 2.38 13.28
CA HIS A 403 24.41 1.49 12.35
C HIS A 403 23.32 0.67 13.04
N ALA A 404 23.63 0.12 14.24
CA ALA A 404 22.66 -0.61 15.04
C ALA A 404 21.49 0.30 15.51
N GLU A 405 21.79 1.55 15.90
CA GLU A 405 20.77 2.55 16.25
C GLU A 405 19.86 2.87 15.05
N ALA A 406 20.44 3.04 13.86
CA ALA A 406 19.67 3.28 12.62
C ALA A 406 18.73 2.13 12.30
N MET A 407 19.18 0.90 12.44
CA MET A 407 18.33 -0.29 12.25
C MET A 407 17.25 -0.38 13.32
N ALA A 408 17.58 -0.16 14.60
CA ALA A 408 16.63 -0.18 15.70
C ALA A 408 15.55 0.93 15.55
N HIS A 409 15.91 2.09 14.97
CA HIS A 409 14.93 3.14 14.64
C HIS A 409 13.90 2.63 13.62
N ALA A 410 14.30 1.77 12.68
CA ALA A 410 13.41 1.20 11.68
C ALA A 410 12.47 0.12 12.24
N ASP A 411 12.82 -0.57 13.33
CA ASP A 411 12.05 -1.71 13.87
C ASP A 411 10.59 -1.37 14.18
N GLN A 412 10.31 -0.14 14.61
CA GLN A 412 8.96 0.35 14.87
C GLN A 412 8.08 0.39 13.60
N PHE A 413 8.69 0.36 12.43
CA PHE A 413 8.03 0.40 11.13
C PHE A 413 7.99 -1.00 10.46
N THR A 414 8.33 -2.07 11.15
CA THR A 414 8.05 -3.40 10.63
C THR A 414 6.54 -3.56 10.43
N ARG A 415 6.15 -4.19 9.33
CA ARG A 415 4.73 -4.39 9.02
C ARG A 415 4.03 -5.20 10.09
N GLU A 416 4.72 -6.17 10.68
CA GLU A 416 4.25 -6.95 11.81
C GLU A 416 3.91 -6.05 13.01
N ALA A 417 4.81 -5.18 13.45
CA ALA A 417 4.59 -4.29 14.59
C ALA A 417 3.43 -3.32 14.35
N LEU A 418 3.38 -2.73 13.15
CA LEU A 418 2.33 -1.78 12.76
C LEU A 418 0.97 -2.45 12.72
N MET A 419 0.85 -3.63 12.08
CA MET A 419 -0.43 -4.34 11.94
C MET A 419 -0.86 -4.98 13.27
N THR A 420 0.06 -5.47 14.10
CA THR A 420 -0.26 -5.95 15.46
C THR A 420 -0.96 -4.86 16.26
N THR A 421 -0.42 -3.65 16.25
CA THR A 421 -0.99 -2.50 16.96
C THR A 421 -2.33 -2.07 16.36
N ALA A 422 -2.41 -1.96 15.03
CA ALA A 422 -3.62 -1.53 14.33
C ALA A 422 -4.78 -2.50 14.53
N VAL A 423 -4.53 -3.79 14.39
CA VAL A 423 -5.54 -4.85 14.60
C VAL A 423 -5.99 -4.88 16.05
N LYS A 424 -5.06 -4.78 17.01
CA LYS A 424 -5.41 -4.73 18.44
C LYS A 424 -6.36 -3.55 18.73
N ASN A 425 -6.03 -2.37 18.26
CA ASN A 425 -6.86 -1.18 18.48
C ASN A 425 -8.25 -1.35 17.87
N LEU A 426 -8.36 -1.86 16.64
CA LEU A 426 -9.65 -2.11 16.00
C LEU A 426 -10.46 -3.17 16.76
N VAL A 427 -9.84 -4.23 17.26
CA VAL A 427 -10.49 -5.25 18.07
C VAL A 427 -11.03 -4.65 19.37
N ASP A 428 -10.26 -3.79 20.02
CA ASP A 428 -10.67 -3.09 21.25
C ASP A 428 -11.88 -2.15 20.99
N GLU A 429 -11.95 -1.48 19.83
CA GLU A 429 -13.08 -0.65 19.41
C GLU A 429 -14.36 -1.46 19.13
N VAL A 430 -14.22 -2.65 18.55
CA VAL A 430 -15.37 -3.50 18.15
C VAL A 430 -15.91 -4.35 19.30
N THR A 431 -15.08 -4.72 20.26
CA THR A 431 -15.46 -5.62 21.37
C THR A 431 -16.69 -5.15 22.17
N PRO A 432 -16.81 -3.86 22.56
CA PRO A 432 -18.01 -3.36 23.25
C PRO A 432 -19.30 -3.49 22.41
N LEU A 433 -19.21 -3.31 21.09
CA LEU A 433 -20.34 -3.42 20.17
C LEU A 433 -20.86 -4.86 20.09
N ARG A 434 -19.95 -5.85 20.18
CA ARG A 434 -20.31 -7.30 20.23
C ARG A 434 -21.02 -7.65 21.53
N ALA A 435 -20.60 -7.11 22.66
CA ALA A 435 -21.20 -7.36 23.98
C ALA A 435 -22.63 -6.80 24.07
N GLY A 436 -22.90 -5.64 23.45
CA GLY A 436 -24.26 -5.07 23.34
C GLY A 436 -25.21 -5.96 22.56
N LYS A 437 -24.81 -6.44 21.37
CA LYS A 437 -25.63 -7.35 20.54
C LYS A 437 -26.01 -8.65 21.26
N LYS A 438 -25.13 -9.24 22.06
CA LYS A 438 -25.43 -10.47 22.82
C LYS A 438 -26.47 -10.25 23.91
N LYS A 439 -26.56 -9.05 24.50
CA LYS A 439 -27.61 -8.70 25.47
C LYS A 439 -28.97 -8.53 24.79
N ASP A 440 -29.02 -7.80 23.68
CA ASP A 440 -30.25 -7.56 22.94
C ASP A 440 -30.88 -8.86 22.39
N THR A 441 -30.05 -9.81 21.93
CA THR A 441 -30.53 -11.13 21.47
C THR A 441 -30.95 -12.05 22.62
N ALA A 442 -30.36 -11.90 23.80
CA ALA A 442 -30.77 -12.66 24.99
C ALA A 442 -32.09 -12.16 25.60
N GLU A 443 -32.35 -10.83 25.52
CA GLU A 443 -33.61 -10.24 25.96
C GLU A 443 -34.77 -10.45 24.95
N ALA A 444 -34.46 -10.68 23.68
CA ALA A 444 -35.46 -10.95 22.63
C ALA A 444 -35.87 -12.44 22.53
N ALA A 445 -35.29 -13.34 23.31
CA ALA A 445 -35.69 -14.74 23.36
C ALA A 445 -37.01 -14.83 24.13
N PRO A 446 -38.12 -15.39 23.56
CA PRO A 446 -39.41 -15.51 24.28
C PRO A 446 -39.22 -16.42 25.48
N HIS A 447 -39.69 -15.96 26.64
CA HIS A 447 -39.80 -16.79 27.84
C HIS A 447 -40.70 -18.01 27.52
N ALA A 448 -40.10 -19.14 27.28
CA ALA A 448 -40.75 -20.42 27.23
C ALA A 448 -41.11 -20.84 28.67
N GLY A 449 -42.27 -20.46 29.15
CA GLY A 449 -42.68 -20.77 30.50
C GLY A 449 -44.16 -20.42 30.75
N ASP A 450 -45.08 -20.98 29.98
CA ASP A 450 -46.45 -21.18 30.44
C ASP A 450 -46.86 -22.64 30.15
N SER A 451 -46.71 -23.43 31.18
CA SER A 451 -47.24 -24.79 31.25
C SER A 451 -48.78 -24.74 31.23
N ILE A 452 -49.35 -25.12 30.12
CA ILE A 452 -50.83 -25.40 30.03
C ILE A 452 -51.08 -26.68 30.80
N VAL A 453 -51.68 -26.53 31.98
CA VAL A 453 -52.32 -27.63 32.70
C VAL A 453 -53.57 -28.05 31.93
N ALA A 454 -53.56 -29.21 31.33
CA ALA A 454 -54.73 -29.81 30.72
C ALA A 454 -55.58 -30.43 31.83
N GLU A 455 -56.75 -29.80 32.12
CA GLU A 455 -57.84 -30.44 32.83
C GLU A 455 -58.51 -31.48 31.92
N GLY A 456 -58.48 -32.71 32.32
CA GLY A 456 -59.23 -33.82 31.68
C GLY A 456 -60.73 -33.75 31.99
N PRO A 457 -61.63 -34.19 31.07
CA PRO A 457 -63.05 -34.26 31.33
C PRO A 457 -63.40 -35.48 32.15
N SER A 458 -64.11 -35.26 33.23
CA SER A 458 -64.82 -36.31 33.98
C SER A 458 -66.15 -36.62 33.27
N GLN A 459 -66.43 -37.92 33.18
CA GLN A 459 -67.58 -38.71 32.76
C GLN A 459 -67.66 -39.11 31.30
#